data_b67c099600b23d4db15488cab6fb9fa5
#
_entry.id   b67c099600b23d4db15488cab6fb9fa5
#
_cell.length_a   1.000
_cell.length_b   1.000
_cell.length_c   1.000
_cell.angle_alpha   90.00
_cell.angle_beta   90.00
_cell.angle_gamma   90.00
#
_symmetry.space_group_name_H-M   'P 1'
#
loop_
_entity.id
_entity.type
_entity.pdbx_description
1 polymer ?
#
loop_
_entity_poly.entity_id
_entity_poly.type
_entity_poly.pdbx_seq_one_letter_code
_entity_poly.pdbx_strand_id
1 'polypeptide(L)'
;MLSYTKGPDTPLIEATIAEIFHKTAAQYPSNDAVVARHQKIRFSFAQLEREVERAARGLAKLGLGAQDRIGIWSTNCVEWVVLHLACARIGAVLVNVNPAYRAYELQFVLRKSGMKAMFLWERDARCDYAAILREATAGQKLALEHIVYFGTNQWEALLREGIDIAEERISADDVTNIQYTSGTTGSPKGVLLTHRNLLNNAVVIADGMKITEKDKICAPVPLYHCFGCVGGTLVCVVTGATLVLPAPTFDPLATMQAIEEERVTTIYGVPTMFIGELEHPEFSRFDFTSLRTGVMAGAPCPIEVMKRVVNEMHCPEMTIMYGQTESSPVITMSDVSDSLERRVSTVGKACANTEVKIVSGTGETVPVGEQGELCTRGYLVMKGYDQEPEATRRAVDKDGWLHTGDLATMRPDGYFRVTGRAKDMIIRGGENIYPRELEEFLYTNPKIADVQVLGVPDAKLGESVAAWIRLKEPATEEEIRDFCRGKIAHFKIPQYIRFVDMFPMTVTGKVQKFRMREVEIQERGLEAAAQIQTA
;
A
#
# COMPACT_ATOMS: atom_id res chain seq x y z
N MET A 1 5.70 -32.96 1.45
CA MET A 1 4.82 -31.93 2.10
C MET A 1 4.37 -30.99 1.02
N LEU A 2 3.07 -30.63 0.99
CA LEU A 2 2.53 -29.65 0.06
C LEU A 2 2.72 -28.22 0.60
N SER A 3 2.82 -27.26 -0.30
CA SER A 3 2.95 -25.83 -0.02
C SER A 3 1.62 -25.21 0.44
N TYR A 4 1.19 -25.60 1.64
CA TYR A 4 -0.01 -25.12 2.32
C TYR A 4 0.28 -24.89 3.80
N THR A 5 -0.21 -23.79 4.34
CA THR A 5 -0.17 -23.50 5.77
C THR A 5 -1.37 -22.66 6.19
N LYS A 6 -1.72 -22.75 7.46
CA LYS A 6 -2.72 -21.90 8.11
C LYS A 6 -2.04 -21.18 9.27
N GLY A 7 -2.30 -19.89 9.40
CA GLY A 7 -1.91 -19.13 10.58
C GLY A 7 -2.71 -19.56 11.82
N PRO A 8 -2.31 -19.14 13.02
CA PRO A 8 -3.00 -19.48 14.25
C PRO A 8 -4.45 -18.99 14.24
N ASP A 9 -5.34 -19.76 14.84
CA ASP A 9 -6.71 -19.34 15.05
C ASP A 9 -6.76 -18.40 16.27
N THR A 10 -7.29 -17.19 16.07
CA THR A 10 -7.52 -16.18 17.12
C THR A 10 -8.95 -15.65 17.04
N PRO A 11 -9.54 -15.14 18.13
CA PRO A 11 -10.85 -14.51 18.07
C PRO A 11 -10.86 -13.34 17.07
N LEU A 12 -11.82 -13.33 16.16
CA LEU A 12 -12.03 -12.20 15.26
C LEU A 12 -12.86 -11.09 15.93
N ILE A 13 -12.55 -9.86 15.60
CA ILE A 13 -13.39 -8.71 15.96
C ILE A 13 -14.66 -8.74 15.10
N GLU A 14 -15.79 -8.86 15.76
CA GLU A 14 -17.15 -8.87 15.20
C GLU A 14 -17.86 -7.53 15.45
N ALA A 15 -17.13 -6.42 15.26
CA ALA A 15 -17.60 -5.07 15.53
C ALA A 15 -17.29 -4.14 14.36
N THR A 16 -17.89 -2.96 14.37
CA THR A 16 -17.59 -1.89 13.40
C THR A 16 -16.37 -1.09 13.81
N ILE A 17 -15.77 -0.36 12.84
CA ILE A 17 -14.66 0.57 13.10
C ILE A 17 -15.08 1.62 14.13
N ALA A 18 -16.31 2.13 14.05
CA ALA A 18 -16.82 3.14 14.97
C ALA A 18 -16.92 2.62 16.41
N GLU A 19 -17.42 1.39 16.61
CA GLU A 19 -17.54 0.77 17.94
C GLU A 19 -16.15 0.55 18.57
N ILE A 20 -15.17 0.07 17.81
CA ILE A 20 -13.80 -0.11 18.31
C ILE A 20 -13.15 1.24 18.61
N PHE A 21 -13.31 2.24 17.74
CA PHE A 21 -12.78 3.58 17.97
C PHE A 21 -13.36 4.20 19.25
N HIS A 22 -14.67 4.15 19.44
CA HIS A 22 -15.34 4.62 20.67
C HIS A 22 -14.77 3.93 21.92
N LYS A 23 -14.64 2.60 21.90
CA LYS A 23 -14.05 1.83 23.01
C LYS A 23 -12.63 2.28 23.32
N THR A 24 -11.80 2.48 22.29
CA THR A 24 -10.41 2.91 22.45
C THR A 24 -10.32 4.35 22.98
N ALA A 25 -11.17 5.25 22.48
CA ALA A 25 -11.22 6.63 22.95
C ALA A 25 -11.67 6.71 24.42
N ALA A 26 -12.60 5.85 24.84
CA ALA A 26 -13.02 5.74 26.25
C ALA A 26 -11.91 5.15 27.15
N GLN A 27 -11.11 4.22 26.62
CA GLN A 27 -10.01 3.57 27.36
C GLN A 27 -8.76 4.46 27.48
N TYR A 28 -8.44 5.23 26.45
CA TYR A 28 -7.22 6.06 26.37
C TYR A 28 -7.53 7.54 26.03
N PRO A 29 -8.43 8.22 26.73
CA PRO A 29 -8.96 9.52 26.32
C PRO A 29 -7.90 10.62 26.21
N SER A 30 -6.85 10.53 27.00
CA SER A 30 -5.77 11.54 27.07
C SER A 30 -4.56 11.22 26.19
N ASN A 31 -4.45 10.00 25.65
CA ASN A 31 -3.36 9.67 24.74
C ASN A 31 -3.52 10.46 23.44
N ASP A 32 -2.39 10.87 22.84
CA ASP A 32 -2.41 11.40 21.49
C ASP A 32 -2.95 10.34 20.52
N ALA A 33 -3.97 10.67 19.77
CA ALA A 33 -4.52 9.80 18.73
C ALA A 33 -3.88 10.11 17.37
N VAL A 34 -3.75 11.40 17.04
CA VAL A 34 -3.14 11.86 15.79
C VAL A 34 -2.33 13.12 15.98
N VAL A 35 -1.15 13.15 15.38
CA VAL A 35 -0.25 14.31 15.30
C VAL A 35 0.03 14.61 13.83
N ALA A 36 -0.63 15.62 13.27
CA ALA A 36 -0.41 16.11 11.91
C ALA A 36 0.57 17.30 11.97
N ARG A 37 1.87 17.02 11.85
CA ARG A 37 2.93 18.01 12.09
C ARG A 37 2.88 19.20 11.14
N HIS A 38 2.68 18.95 9.87
CA HIS A 38 2.58 19.99 8.84
C HIS A 38 1.39 20.93 9.03
N GLN A 39 0.31 20.45 9.69
CA GLN A 39 -0.84 21.25 10.05
C GLN A 39 -0.72 21.87 11.45
N LYS A 40 0.28 21.45 12.27
CA LYS A 40 0.44 21.81 13.68
C LYS A 40 -0.78 21.43 14.53
N ILE A 41 -1.42 20.30 14.17
CA ILE A 41 -2.60 19.76 14.86
C ILE A 41 -2.18 18.52 15.64
N ARG A 42 -2.64 18.45 16.88
CA ARG A 42 -2.51 17.30 17.78
C ARG A 42 -3.86 17.09 18.45
N PHE A 43 -4.44 15.91 18.27
CA PHE A 43 -5.66 15.51 18.96
C PHE A 43 -5.38 14.33 19.87
N SER A 44 -5.87 14.40 21.11
CA SER A 44 -6.04 13.21 21.94
C SER A 44 -7.19 12.35 21.41
N PHE A 45 -7.31 11.10 21.86
CA PHE A 45 -8.44 10.25 21.48
C PHE A 45 -9.79 10.89 21.82
N ALA A 46 -9.93 11.52 23.00
CA ALA A 46 -11.16 12.23 23.35
C ALA A 46 -11.41 13.48 22.48
N GLN A 47 -10.35 14.15 21.99
CA GLN A 47 -10.53 15.26 21.04
C GLN A 47 -10.90 14.76 19.65
N LEU A 48 -10.22 13.73 19.17
CA LEU A 48 -10.50 13.13 17.87
C LEU A 48 -11.95 12.57 17.84
N GLU A 49 -12.41 11.91 18.91
CA GLU A 49 -13.79 11.41 19.00
C GLU A 49 -14.82 12.53 18.87
N ARG A 50 -14.58 13.69 19.52
CA ARG A 50 -15.46 14.86 19.36
C ARG A 50 -15.50 15.38 17.93
N GLU A 51 -14.34 15.47 17.26
CA GLU A 51 -14.29 15.92 15.85
C GLU A 51 -14.96 14.91 14.91
N VAL A 52 -14.78 13.61 15.15
CA VAL A 52 -15.44 12.54 14.40
C VAL A 52 -16.97 12.61 14.58
N GLU A 53 -17.48 12.80 15.80
CA GLU A 53 -18.92 12.92 16.05
C GLU A 53 -19.49 14.19 15.40
N ARG A 54 -18.77 15.32 15.44
CA ARG A 54 -19.17 16.57 14.74
C ARG A 54 -19.25 16.34 13.24
N ALA A 55 -18.25 15.71 12.65
CA ALA A 55 -18.25 15.41 11.22
C ALA A 55 -19.38 14.43 10.85
N ALA A 56 -19.60 13.38 11.62
CA ALA A 56 -20.66 12.41 11.39
C ALA A 56 -22.06 13.07 11.43
N ARG A 57 -22.31 13.96 12.39
CA ARG A 57 -23.56 14.74 12.48
C ARG A 57 -23.71 15.72 11.31
N GLY A 58 -22.59 16.28 10.83
CA GLY A 58 -22.57 17.11 9.63
C GLY A 58 -22.89 16.33 8.36
N LEU A 59 -22.35 15.11 8.22
CA LEU A 59 -22.69 14.21 7.11
C LEU A 59 -24.17 13.83 7.11
N ALA A 60 -24.73 13.53 8.29
CA ALA A 60 -26.16 13.24 8.44
C ALA A 60 -27.03 14.44 8.02
N LYS A 61 -26.61 15.69 8.32
CA LYS A 61 -27.31 16.92 7.86
C LYS A 61 -27.31 17.07 6.35
N LEU A 62 -26.27 16.59 5.66
CA LEU A 62 -26.23 16.54 4.19
C LEU A 62 -27.13 15.43 3.61
N GLY A 63 -27.84 14.68 4.45
CA GLY A 63 -28.66 13.56 4.01
C GLY A 63 -27.86 12.30 3.69
N LEU A 64 -26.62 12.19 4.17
CA LEU A 64 -25.75 11.05 3.97
C LEU A 64 -25.90 10.07 5.14
N GLY A 65 -25.96 8.78 4.84
CA GLY A 65 -26.18 7.71 5.84
C GLY A 65 -25.56 6.38 5.40
N ALA A 66 -26.10 5.28 5.96
CA ALA A 66 -25.57 3.94 5.71
C ALA A 66 -25.57 3.58 4.22
N GLN A 67 -24.46 2.99 3.79
CA GLN A 67 -24.15 2.58 2.42
C GLN A 67 -24.06 3.72 1.39
N ASP A 68 -24.25 4.99 1.77
CA ASP A 68 -23.92 6.10 0.88
C ASP A 68 -22.41 6.18 0.65
N ARG A 69 -22.03 6.47 -0.57
CA ARG A 69 -20.62 6.52 -0.95
C ARG A 69 -20.11 7.96 -0.86
N ILE A 70 -19.05 8.13 -0.09
CA ILE A 70 -18.42 9.43 0.19
C ILE A 70 -16.97 9.36 -0.28
N GLY A 71 -16.62 10.19 -1.26
CA GLY A 71 -15.26 10.29 -1.79
C GLY A 71 -14.37 11.15 -0.92
N ILE A 72 -13.12 10.71 -0.72
CA ILE A 72 -12.06 11.54 -0.18
C ILE A 72 -10.91 11.62 -1.19
N TRP A 73 -10.57 12.85 -1.59
CA TRP A 73 -9.52 13.12 -2.57
C TRP A 73 -8.52 14.12 -2.00
N SER A 74 -7.57 13.60 -1.25
CA SER A 74 -6.65 14.40 -0.46
C SER A 74 -5.33 13.67 -0.21
N THR A 75 -4.26 14.44 -0.02
CA THR A 75 -3.02 14.01 0.63
C THR A 75 -3.25 13.76 2.12
N ASN A 76 -2.21 13.34 2.86
CA ASN A 76 -2.31 13.08 4.30
C ASN A 76 -2.66 14.37 5.07
N CYS A 77 -3.72 14.31 5.88
CA CYS A 77 -4.16 15.40 6.75
C CYS A 77 -5.03 14.86 7.89
N VAL A 78 -5.27 15.64 8.91
CA VAL A 78 -6.12 15.24 10.04
C VAL A 78 -7.58 15.07 9.61
N GLU A 79 -8.05 15.88 8.67
CA GLU A 79 -9.42 15.81 8.12
C GLU A 79 -9.67 14.47 7.43
N TRP A 80 -8.63 13.87 6.85
CA TRP A 80 -8.71 12.53 6.27
C TRP A 80 -9.06 11.50 7.35
N VAL A 81 -8.37 11.55 8.49
CA VAL A 81 -8.59 10.65 9.62
C VAL A 81 -10.00 10.86 10.21
N VAL A 82 -10.39 12.12 10.42
CA VAL A 82 -11.73 12.47 10.92
C VAL A 82 -12.82 11.95 9.99
N LEU A 83 -12.71 12.18 8.69
CA LEU A 83 -13.72 11.75 7.73
C LEU A 83 -13.82 10.22 7.61
N HIS A 84 -12.68 9.51 7.64
CA HIS A 84 -12.66 8.04 7.63
C HIS A 84 -13.47 7.46 8.79
N LEU A 85 -13.24 7.96 10.01
CA LEU A 85 -13.94 7.50 11.20
C LEU A 85 -15.40 7.98 11.24
N ALA A 86 -15.70 9.19 10.74
CA ALA A 86 -17.05 9.72 10.63
C ALA A 86 -17.92 8.93 9.63
N CYS A 87 -17.35 8.52 8.47
CA CYS A 87 -18.04 7.63 7.54
C CYS A 87 -18.38 6.28 8.20
N ALA A 88 -17.42 5.68 8.93
CA ALA A 88 -17.67 4.45 9.67
C ALA A 88 -18.75 4.62 10.75
N ARG A 89 -18.84 5.81 11.39
CA ARG A 89 -19.84 6.13 12.44
C ARG A 89 -21.27 6.17 11.91
N ILE A 90 -21.47 6.63 10.67
CA ILE A 90 -22.80 6.68 10.03
C ILE A 90 -23.07 5.49 9.09
N GLY A 91 -22.18 4.50 9.01
CA GLY A 91 -22.29 3.35 8.10
C GLY A 91 -22.09 3.68 6.62
N ALA A 92 -21.57 4.86 6.29
CA ALA A 92 -21.25 5.24 4.93
C ALA A 92 -19.98 4.54 4.40
N VAL A 93 -19.88 4.40 3.10
CA VAL A 93 -18.74 3.78 2.41
C VAL A 93 -17.76 4.86 1.97
N LEU A 94 -16.58 4.90 2.58
CA LEU A 94 -15.51 5.81 2.16
C LEU A 94 -14.88 5.32 0.84
N VAL A 95 -14.83 6.17 -0.16
CA VAL A 95 -14.18 5.92 -1.45
C VAL A 95 -12.85 6.66 -1.48
N ASN A 96 -11.76 5.91 -1.43
CA ASN A 96 -10.42 6.48 -1.46
C ASN A 96 -10.04 6.86 -2.89
N VAL A 97 -9.84 8.16 -3.15
CA VAL A 97 -9.43 8.68 -4.45
C VAL A 97 -7.95 9.05 -4.42
N ASN A 98 -7.20 8.56 -5.41
CA ASN A 98 -5.77 8.84 -5.50
C ASN A 98 -5.51 10.33 -5.82
N PRO A 99 -4.76 11.07 -4.98
CA PRO A 99 -4.45 12.49 -5.19
C PRO A 99 -3.73 12.82 -6.50
N ALA A 100 -3.10 11.83 -7.15
CA ALA A 100 -2.45 12.03 -8.44
C ALA A 100 -3.40 12.03 -9.63
N TYR A 101 -4.64 11.59 -9.46
CA TYR A 101 -5.57 11.51 -10.58
C TYR A 101 -5.78 12.87 -11.23
N ARG A 102 -5.90 12.85 -12.57
CA ARG A 102 -6.29 13.98 -13.38
C ARG A 102 -7.76 13.82 -13.79
N ALA A 103 -8.27 14.76 -14.57
CA ALA A 103 -9.69 14.81 -14.92
C ALA A 103 -10.21 13.49 -15.51
N TYR A 104 -9.44 12.82 -16.36
CA TYR A 104 -9.84 11.55 -17.00
C TYR A 104 -10.03 10.42 -15.99
N GLU A 105 -9.03 10.19 -15.13
CA GLU A 105 -9.09 9.13 -14.11
C GLU A 105 -10.14 9.46 -13.04
N LEU A 106 -10.20 10.72 -12.63
CA LEU A 106 -11.20 11.17 -11.66
C LEU A 106 -12.62 10.98 -12.19
N GLN A 107 -12.88 11.34 -13.45
CA GLN A 107 -14.18 11.14 -14.11
C GLN A 107 -14.58 9.65 -14.11
N PHE A 108 -13.63 8.75 -14.39
CA PHE A 108 -13.87 7.32 -14.32
C PHE A 108 -14.31 6.89 -12.90
N VAL A 109 -13.57 7.31 -11.87
CA VAL A 109 -13.88 6.96 -10.48
C VAL A 109 -15.21 7.54 -10.03
N LEU A 110 -15.53 8.80 -10.37
CA LEU A 110 -16.81 9.43 -10.07
C LEU A 110 -18.00 8.66 -10.66
N ARG A 111 -17.89 8.25 -11.93
CA ARG A 111 -18.94 7.45 -12.58
C ARG A 111 -19.07 6.06 -11.98
N LYS A 112 -17.92 5.39 -11.79
CA LYS A 112 -17.86 4.00 -11.33
C LYS A 112 -18.34 3.86 -9.90
N SER A 113 -17.88 4.74 -9.00
CA SER A 113 -18.26 4.68 -7.58
C SER A 113 -19.70 5.12 -7.32
N GLY A 114 -20.23 6.06 -8.13
CA GLY A 114 -21.53 6.67 -7.87
C GLY A 114 -21.58 7.41 -6.54
N MET A 115 -20.47 7.99 -6.08
CA MET A 115 -20.40 8.73 -4.82
C MET A 115 -21.30 9.95 -4.83
N LYS A 116 -22.00 10.18 -3.70
CA LYS A 116 -22.91 11.32 -3.50
C LYS A 116 -22.17 12.59 -3.03
N ALA A 117 -21.08 12.41 -2.29
CA ALA A 117 -20.31 13.52 -1.77
C ALA A 117 -18.81 13.33 -2.05
N MET A 118 -18.09 14.44 -2.19
CA MET A 118 -16.64 14.46 -2.30
C MET A 118 -16.05 15.50 -1.37
N PHE A 119 -15.05 15.07 -0.60
CA PHE A 119 -14.26 15.89 0.32
C PHE A 119 -12.83 15.99 -0.17
N LEU A 120 -12.28 17.20 -0.23
CA LEU A 120 -10.98 17.45 -0.83
C LEU A 120 -10.41 18.80 -0.37
N TRP A 121 -9.10 19.01 -0.58
CA TRP A 121 -8.52 20.36 -0.56
C TRP A 121 -8.87 21.10 -1.86
N GLU A 122 -8.96 22.43 -1.80
CA GLU A 122 -9.13 23.24 -3.01
C GLU A 122 -7.90 23.13 -3.91
N ARG A 123 -6.73 23.22 -3.29
CA ARG A 123 -5.41 23.09 -3.92
C ARG A 123 -4.34 22.72 -2.90
N ASP A 124 -3.22 22.18 -3.38
CA ASP A 124 -1.97 22.06 -2.64
C ASP A 124 -0.79 22.55 -3.52
N ALA A 125 0.45 22.36 -3.07
CA ALA A 125 1.64 22.79 -3.80
C ALA A 125 1.81 22.11 -5.18
N ARG A 126 1.13 21.00 -5.43
CA ARG A 126 1.28 20.16 -6.63
C ARG A 126 0.08 20.22 -7.57
N CYS A 127 -1.09 20.57 -7.05
CA CYS A 127 -2.35 20.35 -7.75
C CYS A 127 -3.43 21.37 -7.39
N ASP A 128 -4.15 21.84 -8.40
CA ASP A 128 -5.43 22.55 -8.25
C ASP A 128 -6.56 21.53 -8.41
N TYR A 129 -6.96 20.92 -7.28
CA TYR A 129 -7.99 19.88 -7.25
C TYR A 129 -9.35 20.43 -7.70
N ALA A 130 -9.67 21.68 -7.34
CA ALA A 130 -10.93 22.30 -7.73
C ALA A 130 -11.03 22.49 -9.26
N ALA A 131 -9.94 22.86 -9.92
CA ALA A 131 -9.91 22.96 -11.38
C ALA A 131 -10.09 21.59 -12.05
N ILE A 132 -9.38 20.57 -11.59
CA ILE A 132 -9.49 19.20 -12.12
C ILE A 132 -10.89 18.63 -11.90
N LEU A 133 -11.50 18.87 -10.72
CA LEU A 133 -12.85 18.41 -10.42
C LEU A 133 -13.88 19.07 -11.36
N ARG A 134 -13.76 20.39 -11.59
CA ARG A 134 -14.62 21.10 -12.57
C ARG A 134 -14.51 20.50 -13.97
N GLU A 135 -13.29 20.21 -14.41
CA GLU A 135 -13.05 19.56 -15.71
C GLU A 135 -13.65 18.15 -15.75
N ALA A 136 -13.41 17.32 -14.72
CA ALA A 136 -13.90 15.95 -14.64
C ALA A 136 -15.43 15.86 -14.59
N THR A 137 -16.11 16.86 -14.05
CA THR A 137 -17.57 16.91 -13.91
C THR A 137 -18.29 17.60 -15.06
N ALA A 138 -17.56 18.35 -15.91
CA ALA A 138 -18.14 19.14 -16.99
C ALA A 138 -18.95 18.28 -17.97
N GLY A 139 -20.24 18.61 -18.17
CA GLY A 139 -21.13 17.90 -19.06
C GLY A 139 -21.47 16.46 -18.65
N GLN A 140 -21.14 16.06 -17.43
CA GLN A 140 -21.39 14.71 -16.92
C GLN A 140 -22.66 14.66 -16.06
N LYS A 141 -23.43 13.58 -16.22
CA LYS A 141 -24.51 13.24 -15.30
C LYS A 141 -23.92 12.29 -14.23
N LEU A 142 -23.68 12.83 -13.04
CA LEU A 142 -23.09 12.14 -11.89
C LEU A 142 -24.05 12.09 -10.72
N ALA A 143 -23.85 11.15 -9.81
CA ALA A 143 -24.58 11.07 -8.54
C ALA A 143 -24.07 12.10 -7.50
N LEU A 144 -23.01 12.85 -7.81
CA LEU A 144 -22.35 13.78 -6.90
C LEU A 144 -23.25 14.99 -6.60
N GLU A 145 -23.70 15.08 -5.35
CA GLU A 145 -24.61 16.12 -4.84
C GLU A 145 -23.86 17.16 -4.01
N HIS A 146 -22.82 16.73 -3.29
CA HIS A 146 -22.07 17.56 -2.36
C HIS A 146 -20.58 17.60 -2.68
N ILE A 147 -20.00 18.79 -2.66
CA ILE A 147 -18.55 19.02 -2.73
C ILE A 147 -18.18 19.89 -1.54
N VAL A 148 -17.28 19.40 -0.69
CA VAL A 148 -16.84 20.09 0.53
C VAL A 148 -15.33 20.23 0.51
N TYR A 149 -14.86 21.46 0.59
CA TYR A 149 -13.43 21.75 0.63
C TYR A 149 -12.93 21.85 2.07
N PHE A 150 -11.90 21.07 2.41
CA PHE A 150 -11.22 21.14 3.70
C PHE A 150 -10.59 22.52 3.92
N GLY A 151 -10.53 22.93 5.19
CA GLY A 151 -9.94 24.22 5.57
C GLY A 151 -10.75 25.45 5.13
N THR A 152 -12.01 25.28 4.73
CA THR A 152 -12.92 26.36 4.30
C THR A 152 -14.11 26.52 5.25
N ASN A 153 -14.85 27.63 5.07
CA ASN A 153 -16.11 27.84 5.80
C ASN A 153 -17.14 26.72 5.59
N GLN A 154 -17.08 25.99 4.47
CA GLN A 154 -17.97 24.84 4.22
C GLN A 154 -17.66 23.69 5.18
N TRP A 155 -16.38 23.33 5.34
CA TRP A 155 -15.95 22.32 6.30
C TRP A 155 -16.29 22.73 7.73
N GLU A 156 -15.99 23.98 8.09
CA GLU A 156 -16.30 24.51 9.42
C GLU A 156 -17.80 24.55 9.72
N ALA A 157 -18.63 24.87 8.73
CA ALA A 157 -20.08 24.84 8.85
C ALA A 157 -20.61 23.41 9.04
N LEU A 158 -20.06 22.46 8.28
CA LEU A 158 -20.38 21.03 8.43
C LEU A 158 -20.12 20.55 9.87
N LEU A 159 -18.98 20.92 10.43
CA LEU A 159 -18.62 20.55 11.80
C LEU A 159 -19.47 21.22 12.89
N ARG A 160 -20.05 22.41 12.64
CA ARG A 160 -20.84 23.17 13.62
C ARG A 160 -22.32 22.84 13.61
N GLU A 161 -22.88 22.53 12.46
CA GLU A 161 -24.32 22.57 12.20
C GLU A 161 -24.96 21.18 12.05
N GLY A 162 -24.38 20.14 12.62
CA GLY A 162 -24.86 18.78 12.48
C GLY A 162 -26.22 18.52 13.15
N ILE A 163 -26.87 17.44 12.73
CA ILE A 163 -28.09 16.88 13.34
C ILE A 163 -27.79 15.56 14.02
N ASP A 164 -28.74 15.05 14.80
CA ASP A 164 -28.58 13.74 15.42
C ASP A 164 -28.51 12.64 14.36
N ILE A 165 -27.62 11.69 14.60
CA ILE A 165 -27.39 10.57 13.69
C ILE A 165 -28.50 9.55 13.94
N ALA A 166 -29.13 9.09 12.86
CA ALA A 166 -30.08 7.98 12.96
C ALA A 166 -29.36 6.72 13.46
N GLU A 167 -29.99 6.02 14.42
CA GLU A 167 -29.51 4.73 14.89
C GLU A 167 -29.81 3.66 13.82
N GLU A 168 -28.85 3.43 12.94
CA GLU A 168 -28.91 2.33 11.99
C GLU A 168 -28.04 1.16 12.46
N ARG A 169 -28.52 -0.06 12.22
CA ARG A 169 -27.72 -1.25 12.54
C ARG A 169 -26.67 -1.48 11.48
N ILE A 170 -25.42 -1.18 11.81
CA ILE A 170 -24.26 -1.42 10.96
C ILE A 170 -23.64 -2.77 11.34
N SER A 171 -23.34 -3.61 10.34
CA SER A 171 -22.75 -4.92 10.53
C SER A 171 -21.23 -4.88 10.30
N ALA A 172 -20.50 -5.76 10.98
CA ALA A 172 -19.08 -5.98 10.69
C ALA A 172 -18.83 -6.42 9.22
N ASP A 173 -19.81 -7.04 8.58
CA ASP A 173 -19.75 -7.49 7.18
C ASP A 173 -20.23 -6.44 6.16
N ASP A 174 -20.64 -5.25 6.61
CA ASP A 174 -20.95 -4.16 5.71
C ASP A 174 -19.68 -3.60 5.07
N VAL A 175 -19.79 -3.22 3.80
CA VAL A 175 -18.72 -2.52 3.11
C VAL A 175 -18.56 -1.14 3.71
N THR A 176 -17.36 -0.81 4.16
CA THR A 176 -17.03 0.49 4.75
C THR A 176 -16.01 1.28 3.91
N ASN A 177 -15.31 0.60 3.00
CA ASN A 177 -14.27 1.25 2.19
C ASN A 177 -14.20 0.69 0.77
N ILE A 178 -13.98 1.57 -0.20
CA ILE A 178 -13.65 1.22 -1.58
C ILE A 178 -12.30 1.80 -1.93
N GLN A 179 -11.35 0.95 -2.32
CA GLN A 179 -10.03 1.37 -2.77
C GLN A 179 -9.82 0.99 -4.23
N TYR A 180 -9.46 1.97 -5.05
CA TYR A 180 -9.18 1.74 -6.46
C TYR A 180 -7.74 1.28 -6.66
N THR A 181 -7.58 0.10 -7.26
CA THR A 181 -6.27 -0.44 -7.65
C THR A 181 -6.05 -0.28 -9.14
N SER A 182 -4.80 -0.05 -9.55
CA SER A 182 -4.43 -0.09 -10.97
C SER A 182 -4.54 -1.51 -11.48
N GLY A 183 -5.66 -1.82 -12.14
CA GLY A 183 -5.88 -3.12 -12.75
C GLY A 183 -4.86 -3.44 -13.84
N THR A 184 -4.58 -4.73 -14.03
CA THR A 184 -3.73 -5.24 -15.12
C THR A 184 -4.34 -5.03 -16.51
N THR A 185 -5.63 -4.67 -16.58
CA THR A 185 -6.43 -4.50 -17.80
C THR A 185 -6.66 -3.04 -18.20
N GLY A 186 -5.94 -2.09 -17.61
CA GLY A 186 -5.97 -0.67 -17.97
C GLY A 186 -6.95 0.20 -17.19
N SER A 187 -8.09 -0.32 -16.71
CA SER A 187 -9.04 0.46 -15.90
C SER A 187 -8.93 0.11 -14.42
N PRO A 188 -8.94 1.10 -13.51
CA PRO A 188 -8.90 0.85 -12.07
C PRO A 188 -10.11 0.04 -11.59
N LYS A 189 -9.88 -0.91 -10.67
CA LYS A 189 -10.92 -1.71 -10.04
C LYS A 189 -11.16 -1.25 -8.61
N GLY A 190 -12.42 -1.06 -8.23
CA GLY A 190 -12.81 -0.70 -6.86
C GLY A 190 -12.90 -1.95 -5.98
N VAL A 191 -12.00 -2.11 -5.04
CA VAL A 191 -11.98 -3.22 -4.09
C VAL A 191 -12.92 -2.91 -2.93
N LEU A 192 -13.91 -3.78 -2.68
CA LEU A 192 -14.89 -3.65 -1.62
C LEU A 192 -14.38 -4.30 -0.33
N LEU A 193 -14.18 -3.49 0.72
CA LEU A 193 -13.62 -3.91 2.01
C LEU A 193 -14.62 -3.66 3.14
N THR A 194 -14.79 -4.65 4.03
CA THR A 194 -15.72 -4.60 5.15
C THR A 194 -15.01 -4.16 6.43
N HIS A 195 -15.78 -3.79 7.46
CA HIS A 195 -15.24 -3.51 8.80
C HIS A 195 -14.47 -4.73 9.34
N ARG A 196 -15.01 -5.95 9.17
CA ARG A 196 -14.34 -7.21 9.56
C ARG A 196 -12.99 -7.37 8.89
N ASN A 197 -12.93 -7.16 7.57
CA ASN A 197 -11.67 -7.24 6.83
C ASN A 197 -10.60 -6.33 7.43
N LEU A 198 -10.93 -5.04 7.55
CA LEU A 198 -9.98 -3.99 7.89
C LEU A 198 -9.54 -4.04 9.36
N LEU A 199 -10.48 -4.23 10.31
CA LEU A 199 -10.16 -4.27 11.73
C LEU A 199 -9.29 -5.47 12.10
N ASN A 200 -9.66 -6.67 11.61
CA ASN A 200 -8.90 -7.86 11.95
C ASN A 200 -7.50 -7.84 11.29
N ASN A 201 -7.38 -7.21 10.12
CA ASN A 201 -6.07 -7.02 9.52
C ASN A 201 -5.22 -6.00 10.31
N ALA A 202 -5.83 -4.93 10.84
CA ALA A 202 -5.16 -3.99 11.73
C ALA A 202 -4.65 -4.67 13.03
N VAL A 203 -5.44 -5.58 13.62
CA VAL A 203 -5.01 -6.39 14.78
C VAL A 203 -3.80 -7.25 14.44
N VAL A 204 -3.85 -7.95 13.31
CA VAL A 204 -2.73 -8.81 12.85
C VAL A 204 -1.45 -7.99 12.66
N ILE A 205 -1.56 -6.80 12.07
CA ILE A 205 -0.42 -5.87 11.90
C ILE A 205 0.13 -5.44 13.26
N ALA A 206 -0.76 -5.05 14.19
CA ALA A 206 -0.39 -4.62 15.53
C ALA A 206 0.32 -5.73 16.32
N ASP A 207 -0.24 -6.94 16.31
CA ASP A 207 0.31 -8.11 17.01
C ASP A 207 1.69 -8.50 16.48
N GLY A 208 1.87 -8.51 15.15
CA GLY A 208 3.14 -8.88 14.51
C GLY A 208 4.28 -7.91 14.85
N MET A 209 3.98 -6.64 15.13
CA MET A 209 4.95 -5.62 15.57
C MET A 209 4.90 -5.36 17.08
N LYS A 210 4.03 -6.05 17.83
CA LYS A 210 3.80 -5.84 19.28
C LYS A 210 3.49 -4.36 19.61
N ILE A 211 2.60 -3.75 18.83
CA ILE A 211 2.19 -2.35 19.03
C ILE A 211 1.26 -2.26 20.25
N THR A 212 1.49 -1.26 21.06
CA THR A 212 0.71 -0.93 22.27
C THR A 212 0.28 0.54 22.26
N GLU A 213 -0.50 0.94 23.24
CA GLU A 213 -0.92 2.32 23.47
C GLU A 213 0.24 3.30 23.74
N LYS A 214 1.45 2.80 23.95
CA LYS A 214 2.64 3.62 24.19
C LYS A 214 3.41 3.94 22.91
N ASP A 215 3.06 3.26 21.82
CA ASP A 215 3.78 3.41 20.55
C ASP A 215 3.32 4.65 19.79
N LYS A 216 4.25 5.21 19.03
CA LYS A 216 4.01 6.28 18.07
C LYS A 216 4.41 5.82 16.69
N ILE A 217 3.44 5.76 15.78
CA ILE A 217 3.58 5.24 14.43
C ILE A 217 3.75 6.42 13.46
N CYS A 218 4.95 6.62 12.94
CA CYS A 218 5.18 7.54 11.84
C CYS A 218 4.75 6.88 10.52
N ALA A 219 3.72 7.44 9.88
CA ALA A 219 3.17 6.95 8.63
C ALA A 219 3.34 7.98 7.50
N PRO A 220 4.53 8.07 6.86
CA PRO A 220 4.73 8.92 5.69
C PRO A 220 4.04 8.34 4.45
N VAL A 221 3.52 7.12 4.55
CA VAL A 221 2.76 6.42 3.51
C VAL A 221 1.37 7.06 3.34
N PRO A 222 0.80 7.04 2.11
CA PRO A 222 -0.47 7.71 1.84
C PRO A 222 -1.66 7.05 2.56
N LEU A 223 -2.51 7.87 3.20
CA LEU A 223 -3.73 7.43 3.86
C LEU A 223 -4.79 6.90 2.87
N TYR A 224 -4.80 7.35 1.63
CA TYR A 224 -5.74 6.82 0.62
C TYR A 224 -5.46 5.37 0.20
N HIS A 225 -4.32 4.81 0.59
CA HIS A 225 -3.94 3.42 0.37
C HIS A 225 -4.04 2.63 1.68
N CYS A 226 -4.38 1.32 1.59
CA CYS A 226 -4.51 0.43 2.75
C CYS A 226 -3.28 0.42 3.67
N PHE A 227 -2.08 0.64 3.16
CA PHE A 227 -0.89 0.76 3.99
C PHE A 227 -1.00 1.92 4.98
N GLY A 228 -1.53 3.06 4.57
CA GLY A 228 -1.76 4.22 5.45
C GLY A 228 -3.04 4.11 6.28
N CYS A 229 -4.20 3.82 5.66
CA CYS A 229 -5.46 3.82 6.38
C CYS A 229 -5.63 2.62 7.31
N VAL A 230 -5.20 1.41 6.91
CA VAL A 230 -5.27 0.23 7.78
C VAL A 230 -4.05 0.15 8.68
N GLY A 231 -2.84 0.09 8.09
CA GLY A 231 -1.60 -0.01 8.84
C GLY A 231 -1.33 1.19 9.77
N GLY A 232 -1.66 2.40 9.33
CA GLY A 232 -1.55 3.62 10.13
C GLY A 232 -2.78 3.84 11.02
N THR A 233 -3.88 4.34 10.42
CA THR A 233 -5.05 4.80 11.19
C THR A 233 -5.70 3.69 12.00
N LEU A 234 -6.02 2.54 11.39
CA LEU A 234 -6.78 1.49 12.09
C LEU A 234 -5.92 0.71 13.09
N VAL A 235 -4.60 0.58 12.88
CA VAL A 235 -3.71 0.05 13.92
C VAL A 235 -3.75 0.94 15.16
N CYS A 236 -3.71 2.26 15.01
CA CYS A 236 -3.86 3.18 16.14
C CYS A 236 -5.25 3.06 16.81
N VAL A 237 -6.30 2.86 16.02
CA VAL A 237 -7.67 2.64 16.53
C VAL A 237 -7.77 1.36 17.37
N VAL A 238 -7.15 0.25 16.97
CA VAL A 238 -7.25 -1.02 17.73
C VAL A 238 -6.33 -1.08 18.93
N THR A 239 -5.27 -0.25 18.98
CA THR A 239 -4.23 -0.33 20.03
C THR A 239 -4.22 0.83 21.02
N GLY A 240 -4.74 2.00 20.63
CA GLY A 240 -4.55 3.26 21.38
C GLY A 240 -3.21 3.95 21.12
N ALA A 241 -2.43 3.50 20.14
CA ALA A 241 -1.18 4.12 19.71
C ALA A 241 -1.41 5.46 19.00
N THR A 242 -0.38 6.28 18.92
CA THR A 242 -0.41 7.60 18.26
C THR A 242 -0.06 7.48 16.76
N LEU A 243 -0.90 8.01 15.89
CA LEU A 243 -0.57 8.22 14.47
C LEU A 243 0.17 9.55 14.27
N VAL A 244 1.37 9.50 13.71
CA VAL A 244 2.16 10.69 13.36
C VAL A 244 2.21 10.84 11.84
N LEU A 245 1.68 11.95 11.34
CA LEU A 245 1.71 12.35 9.93
C LEU A 245 2.79 13.43 9.76
N PRO A 246 3.98 13.09 9.24
CA PRO A 246 5.10 14.03 9.17
C PRO A 246 4.85 15.17 8.17
N ALA A 247 4.25 14.85 7.02
CA ALA A 247 4.00 15.78 5.91
C ALA A 247 2.74 15.36 5.13
N PRO A 248 2.21 16.21 4.22
CA PRO A 248 1.07 15.86 3.37
C PRO A 248 1.39 14.69 2.43
N THR A 249 2.63 14.57 2.01
CA THR A 249 3.17 13.48 1.18
C THR A 249 4.55 13.12 1.73
N PHE A 250 5.13 12.00 1.29
CA PHE A 250 6.46 11.63 1.72
C PHE A 250 7.48 12.75 1.48
N ASP A 251 8.17 13.10 2.54
CA ASP A 251 9.32 14.01 2.58
C ASP A 251 10.34 13.42 3.56
N PRO A 252 11.55 13.05 3.10
CA PRO A 252 12.53 12.37 3.96
C PRO A 252 12.97 13.22 5.13
N LEU A 253 13.18 14.53 4.93
CA LEU A 253 13.59 15.44 6.00
C LEU A 253 12.50 15.58 7.05
N ALA A 254 11.26 15.84 6.65
CA ALA A 254 10.13 15.95 7.57
C ALA A 254 9.89 14.62 8.33
N THR A 255 10.14 13.47 7.69
CA THR A 255 10.02 12.16 8.34
C THR A 255 11.08 11.99 9.43
N MET A 256 12.34 12.28 9.13
CA MET A 256 13.44 12.19 10.11
C MET A 256 13.24 13.16 11.29
N GLN A 257 12.80 14.40 11.01
CA GLN A 257 12.41 15.36 12.05
C GLN A 257 11.26 14.84 12.92
N ALA A 258 10.27 14.20 12.33
CA ALA A 258 9.16 13.62 13.08
C ALA A 258 9.62 12.48 13.99
N ILE A 259 10.54 11.64 13.53
CA ILE A 259 11.09 10.54 14.33
C ILE A 259 11.75 11.08 15.58
N GLU A 260 12.64 12.06 15.44
CA GLU A 260 13.38 12.64 16.55
C GLU A 260 12.47 13.42 17.50
N GLU A 261 11.72 14.42 16.98
CA GLU A 261 10.98 15.37 17.82
C GLU A 261 9.77 14.74 18.51
N GLU A 262 9.07 13.79 17.83
CA GLU A 262 7.94 13.08 18.42
C GLU A 262 8.36 11.81 19.19
N ARG A 263 9.65 11.44 19.15
CA ARG A 263 10.15 10.18 19.74
C ARG A 263 9.36 8.99 19.20
N VAL A 264 9.28 8.90 17.88
CA VAL A 264 8.57 7.83 17.16
C VAL A 264 9.19 6.47 17.48
N THR A 265 8.36 5.47 17.74
CA THR A 265 8.79 4.10 18.04
C THR A 265 8.67 3.15 16.86
N THR A 266 7.83 3.51 15.90
CA THR A 266 7.47 2.65 14.76
C THR A 266 7.46 3.45 13.46
N ILE A 267 8.18 2.99 12.43
CA ILE A 267 8.22 3.66 11.12
C ILE A 267 7.69 2.76 10.01
N TYR A 268 6.89 3.33 9.11
CA TYR A 268 6.38 2.67 7.91
C TYR A 268 6.99 3.28 6.65
N GLY A 269 7.28 2.44 5.67
CA GLY A 269 7.72 2.92 4.38
C GLY A 269 7.74 1.85 3.30
N VAL A 270 7.77 2.31 2.06
CA VAL A 270 8.18 1.49 0.93
C VAL A 270 9.71 1.60 0.77
N PRO A 271 10.38 0.65 0.11
CA PRO A 271 11.85 0.67 -0.01
C PRO A 271 12.44 2.00 -0.48
N THR A 272 11.80 2.66 -1.46
CA THR A 272 12.26 3.95 -1.99
C THR A 272 12.20 5.09 -0.97
N MET A 273 11.30 5.03 0.03
CA MET A 273 11.24 6.00 1.12
C MET A 273 12.45 5.82 2.03
N PHE A 274 12.74 4.60 2.47
CA PHE A 274 13.91 4.32 3.29
C PHE A 274 15.23 4.66 2.57
N ILE A 275 15.32 4.39 1.27
CA ILE A 275 16.49 4.81 0.47
C ILE A 275 16.61 6.34 0.48
N GLY A 276 15.49 7.06 0.31
CA GLY A 276 15.48 8.53 0.34
C GLY A 276 15.91 9.10 1.69
N GLU A 277 15.54 8.46 2.80
CA GLU A 277 15.96 8.85 4.15
C GLU A 277 17.44 8.54 4.39
N LEU A 278 17.88 7.30 4.10
CA LEU A 278 19.27 6.84 4.30
C LEU A 278 20.31 7.59 3.44
N GLU A 279 19.90 8.14 2.29
CA GLU A 279 20.76 8.89 1.39
C GLU A 279 20.63 10.41 1.57
N HIS A 280 19.77 10.86 2.49
CA HIS A 280 19.60 12.29 2.71
C HIS A 280 20.87 12.93 3.30
N PRO A 281 21.34 14.08 2.79
CA PRO A 281 22.59 14.72 3.26
C PRO A 281 22.61 15.02 4.77
N GLU A 282 21.44 15.23 5.37
CA GLU A 282 21.30 15.53 6.80
C GLU A 282 21.03 14.28 7.65
N PHE A 283 21.03 13.06 7.09
CA PHE A 283 20.68 11.83 7.80
C PHE A 283 21.40 11.67 9.13
N SER A 284 22.71 11.90 9.17
CA SER A 284 23.55 11.74 10.36
C SER A 284 23.29 12.75 11.48
N ARG A 285 22.44 13.76 11.24
CA ARG A 285 22.10 14.78 12.25
C ARG A 285 20.97 14.38 13.17
N PHE A 286 20.20 13.33 12.80
CA PHE A 286 18.98 12.95 13.50
C PHE A 286 19.20 11.79 14.47
N ASP A 287 18.47 11.83 15.59
CA ASP A 287 18.42 10.74 16.58
C ASP A 287 17.28 9.75 16.26
N PHE A 288 17.65 8.55 15.85
CA PHE A 288 16.72 7.45 15.57
C PHE A 288 16.56 6.46 16.72
N THR A 289 17.17 6.70 17.87
CA THR A 289 17.23 5.74 19.00
C THR A 289 15.89 5.43 19.64
N SER A 290 14.83 6.19 19.35
CA SER A 290 13.48 5.87 19.78
C SER A 290 12.82 4.77 18.94
N LEU A 291 13.30 4.50 17.71
CA LEU A 291 12.77 3.46 16.86
C LEU A 291 13.06 2.08 17.46
N ARG A 292 12.05 1.22 17.49
CA ARG A 292 12.19 -0.18 17.87
C ARG A 292 11.73 -1.13 16.76
N THR A 293 10.65 -0.77 16.03
CA THR A 293 10.03 -1.61 15.02
C THR A 293 9.57 -0.79 13.83
N GLY A 294 9.14 -1.46 12.78
CA GLY A 294 8.60 -0.84 11.60
C GLY A 294 8.25 -1.85 10.52
N VAL A 295 7.77 -1.33 9.41
CA VAL A 295 7.38 -2.12 8.24
C VAL A 295 7.98 -1.57 6.97
N MET A 296 8.67 -2.43 6.24
CA MET A 296 9.00 -2.21 4.84
C MET A 296 8.08 -3.10 3.98
N ALA A 297 7.23 -2.49 3.14
CA ALA A 297 6.23 -3.23 2.36
C ALA A 297 5.84 -2.49 1.08
N GLY A 298 4.90 -3.05 0.31
CA GLY A 298 4.29 -2.41 -0.86
C GLY A 298 5.09 -2.53 -2.16
N ALA A 299 6.34 -2.95 -2.10
CA ALA A 299 7.22 -3.28 -3.22
C ALA A 299 8.18 -4.40 -2.80
N PRO A 300 8.95 -5.01 -3.73
CA PRO A 300 10.06 -5.89 -3.36
C PRO A 300 11.02 -5.16 -2.42
N CYS A 301 11.30 -5.75 -1.25
CA CYS A 301 12.15 -5.14 -0.23
C CYS A 301 13.59 -5.62 -0.42
N PRO A 302 14.53 -4.75 -0.84
CA PRO A 302 15.92 -5.15 -1.05
C PRO A 302 16.59 -5.50 0.28
N ILE A 303 17.29 -6.64 0.29
CA ILE A 303 17.97 -7.16 1.49
C ILE A 303 18.92 -6.13 2.10
N GLU A 304 19.74 -5.49 1.26
CA GLU A 304 20.74 -4.53 1.72
C GLU A 304 20.12 -3.25 2.28
N VAL A 305 19.02 -2.76 1.69
CA VAL A 305 18.28 -1.61 2.24
C VAL A 305 17.73 -1.93 3.62
N MET A 306 17.14 -3.11 3.78
CA MET A 306 16.60 -3.55 5.07
C MET A 306 17.68 -3.65 6.15
N LYS A 307 18.87 -4.20 5.81
CA LYS A 307 20.01 -4.25 6.74
C LYS A 307 20.48 -2.85 7.15
N ARG A 308 20.50 -1.91 6.21
CA ARG A 308 20.85 -0.52 6.52
C ARG A 308 19.84 0.13 7.45
N VAL A 309 18.54 -0.06 7.25
CA VAL A 309 17.50 0.46 8.17
C VAL A 309 17.69 -0.10 9.58
N VAL A 310 17.93 -1.40 9.71
CA VAL A 310 18.16 -2.03 11.02
C VAL A 310 19.39 -1.45 11.71
N ASN A 311 20.49 -1.26 11.00
CA ASN A 311 21.78 -0.87 11.60
C ASN A 311 21.94 0.65 11.71
N GLU A 312 21.58 1.42 10.67
CA GLU A 312 21.84 2.86 10.58
C GLU A 312 20.70 3.70 11.17
N MET A 313 19.42 3.22 11.06
CA MET A 313 18.28 3.87 11.70
C MET A 313 17.95 3.25 13.07
N HIS A 314 18.77 2.34 13.59
CA HIS A 314 18.57 1.69 14.88
C HIS A 314 17.18 1.06 15.07
N CYS A 315 16.62 0.45 14.00
CA CYS A 315 15.30 -0.19 14.02
C CYS A 315 15.41 -1.73 14.05
N PRO A 316 15.76 -2.33 15.20
CA PRO A 316 16.15 -3.75 15.29
C PRO A 316 15.03 -4.72 14.96
N GLU A 317 13.77 -4.34 15.22
CA GLU A 317 12.59 -5.19 14.99
C GLU A 317 11.87 -4.84 13.67
N MET A 318 12.62 -4.33 12.67
CA MET A 318 12.04 -4.03 11.35
C MET A 318 11.45 -5.28 10.72
N THR A 319 10.21 -5.21 10.20
CA THR A 319 9.47 -6.33 9.63
C THR A 319 9.19 -6.15 8.14
N ILE A 320 8.83 -7.24 7.47
CA ILE A 320 8.26 -7.24 6.13
C ILE A 320 6.82 -7.73 6.21
N MET A 321 5.93 -7.06 5.50
CA MET A 321 4.55 -7.48 5.27
C MET A 321 4.32 -7.67 3.77
N TYR A 322 3.64 -8.75 3.43
CA TYR A 322 3.23 -9.02 2.06
C TYR A 322 1.71 -9.14 1.97
N GLY A 323 1.17 -8.57 0.92
CA GLY A 323 -0.23 -8.64 0.55
C GLY A 323 -0.62 -7.59 -0.48
N GLN A 324 -1.92 -7.39 -0.65
CA GLN A 324 -2.52 -6.49 -1.63
C GLN A 324 -3.85 -5.94 -1.14
N THR A 325 -4.39 -4.93 -1.80
CA THR A 325 -5.66 -4.31 -1.39
C THR A 325 -6.78 -5.34 -1.27
N GLU A 326 -6.83 -6.30 -2.18
CA GLU A 326 -7.80 -7.41 -2.22
C GLU A 326 -7.69 -8.36 -1.03
N SER A 327 -6.64 -8.24 -0.22
CA SER A 327 -6.42 -9.01 1.03
C SER A 327 -6.33 -8.13 2.29
N SER A 328 -6.76 -6.89 2.27
CA SER A 328 -7.14 -6.00 3.40
C SER A 328 -6.06 -5.40 4.33
N PRO A 329 -4.75 -5.28 4.09
CA PRO A 329 -3.99 -5.76 2.95
C PRO A 329 -3.10 -6.99 3.21
N VAL A 330 -2.80 -7.39 4.48
CA VAL A 330 -1.70 -8.28 4.85
C VAL A 330 -2.11 -9.75 4.82
N ILE A 331 -1.36 -10.56 4.08
CA ILE A 331 -1.48 -12.01 3.97
C ILE A 331 -0.46 -12.71 4.87
N THR A 332 0.82 -12.30 4.71
CA THR A 332 1.94 -12.85 5.47
C THR A 332 2.78 -11.74 6.09
N MET A 333 3.43 -12.04 7.19
CA MET A 333 4.27 -11.10 7.92
C MET A 333 5.45 -11.84 8.58
N SER A 334 6.63 -11.21 8.60
CA SER A 334 7.75 -11.68 9.42
C SER A 334 7.52 -11.30 10.89
N ASP A 335 7.97 -12.13 11.81
CA ASP A 335 7.90 -11.86 13.24
C ASP A 335 9.09 -10.99 13.69
N VAL A 336 8.89 -10.10 14.66
CA VAL A 336 9.96 -9.25 15.22
C VAL A 336 11.07 -10.10 15.89
N SER A 337 10.76 -11.30 16.34
CA SER A 337 11.72 -12.27 16.92
C SER A 337 12.50 -13.07 15.89
N ASP A 338 12.12 -13.00 14.60
CA ASP A 338 12.86 -13.66 13.53
C ASP A 338 14.28 -13.11 13.39
N SER A 339 15.23 -13.98 13.03
CA SER A 339 16.58 -13.52 12.69
C SER A 339 16.53 -12.51 11.53
N LEU A 340 17.48 -11.58 11.51
CA LEU A 340 17.56 -10.59 10.42
C LEU A 340 17.59 -11.27 9.05
N GLU A 341 18.38 -12.33 8.89
CA GLU A 341 18.46 -13.10 7.64
C GLU A 341 17.08 -13.61 7.19
N ARG A 342 16.26 -14.14 8.12
CA ARG A 342 14.92 -14.64 7.82
C ARG A 342 13.98 -13.50 7.42
N ARG A 343 14.00 -12.39 8.14
CA ARG A 343 13.18 -11.20 7.85
C ARG A 343 13.50 -10.58 6.49
N VAL A 344 14.78 -10.52 6.10
CA VAL A 344 15.17 -9.92 4.82
C VAL A 344 15.04 -10.86 3.63
N SER A 345 15.02 -12.19 3.84
CA SER A 345 14.97 -13.19 2.75
C SER A 345 13.59 -13.77 2.48
N THR A 346 12.59 -13.46 3.31
CA THR A 346 11.21 -13.97 3.19
C THR A 346 10.18 -12.86 3.39
N VAL A 347 8.94 -13.14 3.03
CA VAL A 347 7.79 -12.27 3.34
C VAL A 347 7.01 -12.77 4.55
N GLY A 348 7.65 -13.59 5.39
CA GLY A 348 7.05 -14.09 6.62
C GLY A 348 6.19 -15.32 6.45
N LYS A 349 5.36 -15.60 7.47
CA LYS A 349 4.39 -16.69 7.56
C LYS A 349 2.97 -16.19 7.37
N ALA A 350 2.03 -17.12 7.15
CA ALA A 350 0.61 -16.84 7.15
C ALA A 350 0.19 -16.17 8.47
N CYS A 351 -0.52 -15.05 8.34
CA CYS A 351 -1.08 -14.31 9.47
C CYS A 351 -2.20 -15.08 10.18
N ALA A 352 -2.57 -14.67 11.39
CA ALA A 352 -3.67 -15.29 12.13
C ALA A 352 -4.97 -15.35 11.28
N ASN A 353 -5.71 -16.44 11.42
CA ASN A 353 -6.96 -16.73 10.68
C ASN A 353 -6.84 -16.67 9.15
N THR A 354 -5.64 -16.87 8.62
CA THR A 354 -5.33 -16.81 7.19
C THR A 354 -4.79 -18.15 6.71
N GLU A 355 -5.31 -18.66 5.61
CA GLU A 355 -4.77 -19.80 4.91
C GLU A 355 -3.99 -19.34 3.69
N VAL A 356 -2.83 -19.95 3.43
CA VAL A 356 -1.97 -19.66 2.27
C VAL A 356 -1.52 -20.93 1.63
N LYS A 357 -1.61 -21.02 0.30
CA LYS A 357 -1.07 -22.11 -0.52
C LYS A 357 -0.35 -21.59 -1.76
N ILE A 358 0.52 -22.43 -2.30
CA ILE A 358 1.15 -22.19 -3.61
C ILE A 358 0.57 -23.19 -4.59
N VAL A 359 0.09 -22.71 -5.75
CA VAL A 359 -0.54 -23.57 -6.76
C VAL A 359 0.19 -23.50 -8.10
N SER A 360 0.16 -24.62 -8.82
CA SER A 360 0.63 -24.71 -10.20
C SER A 360 -0.31 -23.96 -11.18
N GLY A 361 0.09 -23.83 -12.43
CA GLY A 361 -0.78 -23.33 -13.50
C GLY A 361 -2.07 -24.12 -13.73
N THR A 362 -2.15 -25.36 -13.20
CA THR A 362 -3.37 -26.21 -13.23
C THR A 362 -4.24 -26.06 -11.98
N GLY A 363 -3.82 -25.22 -11.00
CA GLY A 363 -4.53 -24.99 -9.75
C GLY A 363 -4.24 -26.00 -8.63
N GLU A 364 -3.34 -26.97 -8.86
CA GLU A 364 -2.95 -27.96 -7.87
C GLU A 364 -1.91 -27.39 -6.90
N THR A 365 -2.03 -27.72 -5.61
CA THR A 365 -1.02 -27.30 -4.60
C THR A 365 0.31 -27.99 -4.86
N VAL A 366 1.37 -27.21 -5.07
CA VAL A 366 2.71 -27.72 -5.39
C VAL A 366 3.46 -28.22 -4.13
N PRO A 367 4.47 -29.08 -4.29
CA PRO A 367 5.40 -29.45 -3.20
C PRO A 367 6.12 -28.23 -2.61
N VAL A 368 6.53 -28.37 -1.34
CA VAL A 368 7.37 -27.37 -0.66
C VAL A 368 8.68 -27.15 -1.42
N GLY A 369 9.03 -25.89 -1.64
CA GLY A 369 10.20 -25.47 -2.42
C GLY A 369 9.92 -25.26 -3.89
N GLU A 370 8.83 -25.80 -4.43
CA GLU A 370 8.42 -25.53 -5.81
C GLU A 370 7.70 -24.17 -5.94
N GLN A 371 7.91 -23.53 -7.08
CA GLN A 371 7.31 -22.24 -7.39
C GLN A 371 5.92 -22.40 -7.99
N GLY A 372 5.02 -21.50 -7.60
CA GLY A 372 3.68 -21.38 -8.17
C GLY A 372 3.02 -20.07 -7.77
N GLU A 373 1.74 -19.91 -8.09
CA GLU A 373 0.97 -18.74 -7.69
C GLU A 373 0.61 -18.82 -6.20
N LEU A 374 0.83 -17.73 -5.45
CA LEU A 374 0.37 -17.62 -4.07
C LEU A 374 -1.13 -17.33 -4.05
N CYS A 375 -1.87 -18.19 -3.35
CA CYS A 375 -3.29 -18.00 -3.07
C CYS A 375 -3.55 -17.90 -1.58
N THR A 376 -4.53 -17.08 -1.19
CA THR A 376 -4.91 -16.90 0.21
C THR A 376 -6.41 -17.00 0.42
N ARG A 377 -6.82 -17.44 1.63
CA ARG A 377 -8.22 -17.53 2.04
C ARG A 377 -8.36 -17.15 3.52
N GLY A 378 -9.49 -16.57 3.88
CA GLY A 378 -9.82 -16.18 5.24
C GLY A 378 -10.59 -14.87 5.30
N TYR A 379 -10.73 -14.32 6.51
CA TYR A 379 -11.44 -13.05 6.76
C TYR A 379 -10.91 -11.87 5.94
N LEU A 380 -9.64 -11.94 5.53
CA LEU A 380 -8.91 -10.85 4.86
C LEU A 380 -9.36 -10.65 3.40
N VAL A 381 -9.97 -11.67 2.77
CA VAL A 381 -10.34 -11.61 1.35
C VAL A 381 -11.47 -10.60 1.15
N MET A 382 -11.30 -9.70 0.19
CA MET A 382 -12.27 -8.68 -0.19
C MET A 382 -13.66 -9.26 -0.46
N LYS A 383 -14.71 -8.46 -0.30
CA LYS A 383 -16.07 -8.85 -0.69
C LYS A 383 -16.22 -9.01 -2.22
N GLY A 384 -15.38 -8.33 -2.99
CA GLY A 384 -15.32 -8.39 -4.44
C GLY A 384 -14.87 -7.07 -5.06
N TYR A 385 -14.90 -7.01 -6.38
CA TYR A 385 -14.73 -5.75 -7.12
C TYR A 385 -16.07 -5.09 -7.36
N ASP A 386 -16.14 -3.79 -7.11
CA ASP A 386 -17.35 -2.97 -7.26
C ASP A 386 -17.90 -3.04 -8.67
N GLN A 387 -19.15 -3.53 -8.82
CA GLN A 387 -19.85 -3.68 -10.09
C GLN A 387 -19.11 -4.54 -11.13
N GLU A 388 -18.18 -5.42 -10.70
CA GLU A 388 -17.39 -6.29 -11.59
C GLU A 388 -17.45 -7.77 -11.16
N PRO A 389 -18.61 -8.44 -11.25
CA PRO A 389 -18.74 -9.82 -10.78
C PRO A 389 -17.85 -10.81 -11.54
N GLU A 390 -17.61 -10.59 -12.84
CA GLU A 390 -16.71 -11.44 -13.63
C GLU A 390 -15.25 -11.31 -13.18
N ALA A 391 -14.79 -10.08 -12.92
CA ALA A 391 -13.45 -9.85 -12.39
C ALA A 391 -13.30 -10.45 -10.99
N THR A 392 -14.34 -10.36 -10.17
CA THR A 392 -14.38 -10.98 -8.85
C THR A 392 -14.23 -12.50 -8.94
N ARG A 393 -15.00 -13.17 -9.80
CA ARG A 393 -14.91 -14.64 -10.00
C ARG A 393 -13.56 -15.11 -10.55
N ARG A 394 -12.86 -14.24 -11.29
CA ARG A 394 -11.48 -14.54 -11.73
C ARG A 394 -10.45 -14.38 -10.63
N ALA A 395 -10.69 -13.45 -9.69
CA ALA A 395 -9.75 -13.17 -8.60
C ALA A 395 -9.98 -14.10 -7.39
N VAL A 396 -11.24 -14.40 -7.08
CA VAL A 396 -11.63 -15.26 -5.96
C VAL A 396 -12.38 -16.46 -6.52
N ASP A 397 -11.83 -17.66 -6.32
CA ASP A 397 -12.41 -18.89 -6.81
C ASP A 397 -13.66 -19.31 -6.01
N LYS A 398 -14.33 -20.39 -6.45
CA LYS A 398 -15.54 -20.92 -5.81
C LYS A 398 -15.34 -21.42 -4.37
N ASP A 399 -14.11 -21.73 -4.01
CA ASP A 399 -13.73 -22.23 -2.68
C ASP A 399 -13.22 -21.09 -1.76
N GLY A 400 -13.33 -19.84 -2.23
CA GLY A 400 -12.95 -18.62 -1.50
C GLY A 400 -11.46 -18.28 -1.51
N TRP A 401 -10.67 -18.90 -2.38
CA TRP A 401 -9.26 -18.57 -2.54
C TRP A 401 -9.07 -17.36 -3.43
N LEU A 402 -8.42 -16.33 -2.88
CA LEU A 402 -7.94 -15.19 -3.65
C LEU A 402 -6.64 -15.56 -4.36
N HIS A 403 -6.63 -15.47 -5.68
CA HIS A 403 -5.48 -15.60 -6.55
C HIS A 403 -4.75 -14.26 -6.61
N THR A 404 -3.50 -14.21 -6.11
CA THR A 404 -2.79 -12.92 -5.97
C THR A 404 -2.14 -12.44 -7.27
N GLY A 405 -1.89 -13.34 -8.21
CA GLY A 405 -1.09 -13.10 -9.40
C GLY A 405 0.41 -13.00 -9.11
N ASP A 406 0.83 -13.22 -7.86
CA ASP A 406 2.23 -13.20 -7.45
C ASP A 406 2.77 -14.63 -7.37
N LEU A 407 3.98 -14.85 -7.89
CA LEU A 407 4.69 -16.12 -7.82
C LEU A 407 5.50 -16.19 -6.52
N ALA A 408 5.44 -17.33 -5.87
CA ALA A 408 6.13 -17.55 -4.60
C ALA A 408 6.59 -19.01 -4.43
N THR A 409 7.45 -19.22 -3.46
CA THR A 409 7.82 -20.54 -2.94
C THR A 409 7.54 -20.59 -1.44
N MET A 410 7.21 -21.77 -0.90
CA MET A 410 7.11 -22.00 0.55
C MET A 410 8.32 -22.82 1.02
N ARG A 411 8.94 -22.39 2.12
CA ARG A 411 10.03 -23.10 2.78
C ARG A 411 9.49 -24.19 3.70
N PRO A 412 10.31 -25.23 4.06
CA PRO A 412 9.88 -26.26 5.00
C PRO A 412 9.44 -25.75 6.39
N ASP A 413 9.91 -24.56 6.80
CA ASP A 413 9.57 -23.91 8.06
C ASP A 413 8.31 -23.01 7.97
N GLY A 414 7.59 -23.04 6.82
CA GLY A 414 6.33 -22.33 6.58
C GLY A 414 6.47 -20.86 6.20
N TYR A 415 7.71 -20.39 5.95
CA TYR A 415 7.94 -19.04 5.42
C TYR A 415 7.78 -19.00 3.90
N PHE A 416 7.30 -17.86 3.40
CA PHE A 416 7.11 -17.63 1.98
C PHE A 416 8.17 -16.69 1.42
N ARG A 417 8.55 -16.92 0.18
CA ARG A 417 9.38 -16.01 -0.61
C ARG A 417 8.66 -15.69 -1.90
N VAL A 418 8.30 -14.43 -2.10
CA VAL A 418 7.76 -13.93 -3.36
C VAL A 418 8.91 -13.84 -4.35
N THR A 419 8.78 -14.49 -5.49
CA THR A 419 9.82 -14.56 -6.53
C THR A 419 9.54 -13.61 -7.69
N GLY A 420 8.33 -13.07 -7.79
CA GLY A 420 7.95 -12.08 -8.80
C GLY A 420 6.46 -12.06 -9.04
N ARG A 421 6.05 -11.37 -10.09
CA ARG A 421 4.69 -11.43 -10.60
C ARG A 421 4.64 -12.30 -11.83
N ALA A 422 3.59 -13.09 -11.97
CA ALA A 422 3.41 -13.96 -13.15
C ALA A 422 3.47 -13.13 -14.45
N LYS A 423 2.88 -11.93 -14.45
CA LYS A 423 2.86 -11.02 -15.60
C LYS A 423 4.17 -10.24 -15.86
N ASP A 424 5.05 -10.14 -14.87
CA ASP A 424 6.33 -9.41 -14.98
C ASP A 424 7.51 -10.35 -15.27
N MET A 425 7.26 -11.67 -15.29
CA MET A 425 8.24 -12.68 -15.66
C MET A 425 8.65 -12.46 -17.12
N ILE A 426 9.96 -12.44 -17.35
CA ILE A 426 10.55 -12.24 -18.67
C ILE A 426 10.76 -13.62 -19.31
N ILE A 427 10.19 -13.83 -20.48
CA ILE A 427 10.35 -15.08 -21.24
C ILE A 427 11.35 -14.83 -22.36
N ARG A 428 12.59 -15.26 -22.16
CA ARG A 428 13.68 -15.04 -23.12
C ARG A 428 14.15 -16.35 -23.73
N GLY A 429 13.79 -16.61 -24.97
CA GLY A 429 14.21 -17.83 -25.69
C GLY A 429 13.75 -19.12 -25.03
N GLY A 430 12.59 -19.10 -24.36
CA GLY A 430 12.05 -20.23 -23.60
C GLY A 430 12.52 -20.31 -22.14
N GLU A 431 13.44 -19.47 -21.72
CA GLU A 431 13.91 -19.38 -20.34
C GLU A 431 13.12 -18.33 -19.55
N ASN A 432 12.69 -18.70 -18.35
CA ASN A 432 11.98 -17.81 -17.42
C ASN A 432 12.98 -17.01 -16.58
N ILE A 433 12.91 -15.67 -16.67
CA ILE A 433 13.75 -14.77 -15.88
C ILE A 433 12.84 -13.99 -14.94
N TYR A 434 13.15 -14.03 -13.67
CA TYR A 434 12.41 -13.30 -12.64
C TYR A 434 13.12 -11.99 -12.33
N PRO A 435 12.53 -10.83 -12.64
CA PRO A 435 13.15 -9.52 -12.43
C PRO A 435 13.74 -9.34 -11.03
N ARG A 436 13.03 -9.79 -10.00
CA ARG A 436 13.46 -9.67 -8.61
C ARG A 436 14.80 -10.38 -8.33
N GLU A 437 15.04 -11.54 -8.92
CA GLU A 437 16.30 -12.26 -8.75
C GLU A 437 17.49 -11.42 -9.27
N LEU A 438 17.29 -10.78 -10.42
CA LEU A 438 18.30 -9.90 -10.99
C LEU A 438 18.46 -8.61 -10.19
N GLU A 439 17.37 -8.01 -9.75
CA GLU A 439 17.40 -6.82 -8.90
C GLU A 439 18.20 -7.07 -7.63
N GLU A 440 17.91 -8.16 -6.91
CA GLU A 440 18.64 -8.55 -5.69
C GLU A 440 20.13 -8.79 -5.96
N PHE A 441 20.47 -9.43 -7.08
CA PHE A 441 21.86 -9.62 -7.46
C PHE A 441 22.56 -8.29 -7.77
N LEU A 442 21.92 -7.40 -8.55
CA LEU A 442 22.48 -6.12 -8.92
C LEU A 442 22.65 -5.17 -7.73
N TYR A 443 21.78 -5.23 -6.72
CA TYR A 443 21.95 -4.48 -5.46
C TYR A 443 23.25 -4.83 -4.70
N THR A 444 23.85 -5.99 -4.94
CA THR A 444 25.15 -6.35 -4.35
C THR A 444 26.33 -5.58 -4.97
N ASN A 445 26.12 -4.86 -6.07
CA ASN A 445 27.14 -3.99 -6.66
C ASN A 445 27.19 -2.67 -5.87
N PRO A 446 28.34 -2.29 -5.28
CA PRO A 446 28.46 -1.10 -4.43
C PRO A 446 28.17 0.22 -5.14
N LYS A 447 28.31 0.27 -6.48
CA LYS A 447 28.02 1.46 -7.29
C LYS A 447 26.52 1.67 -7.54
N ILE A 448 25.67 0.69 -7.26
CA ILE A 448 24.23 0.77 -7.51
C ILE A 448 23.49 1.27 -6.28
N ALA A 449 22.73 2.36 -6.44
CA ALA A 449 21.83 2.89 -5.42
C ALA A 449 20.47 2.19 -5.46
N ASP A 450 19.91 2.03 -6.67
CA ASP A 450 18.62 1.39 -6.89
C ASP A 450 18.56 0.79 -8.31
N VAL A 451 17.78 -0.28 -8.48
CA VAL A 451 17.68 -0.96 -9.77
C VAL A 451 16.30 -1.55 -9.98
N GLN A 452 15.82 -1.45 -11.21
CA GLN A 452 14.57 -2.06 -11.66
C GLN A 452 14.81 -2.83 -12.95
N VAL A 453 14.37 -4.09 -12.97
CA VAL A 453 14.52 -4.98 -14.12
C VAL A 453 13.15 -5.25 -14.75
N LEU A 454 13.10 -5.25 -16.08
CA LEU A 454 11.88 -5.48 -16.85
C LEU A 454 12.17 -6.18 -18.17
N GLY A 455 11.15 -6.87 -18.70
CA GLY A 455 11.20 -7.43 -20.04
C GLY A 455 10.83 -6.40 -21.10
N VAL A 456 11.57 -6.40 -22.19
CA VAL A 456 11.25 -5.63 -23.40
C VAL A 456 11.14 -6.56 -24.59
N PRO A 457 10.32 -6.24 -25.61
CA PRO A 457 10.13 -7.11 -26.78
C PRO A 457 11.45 -7.38 -27.51
N ASP A 458 11.64 -8.63 -27.95
CA ASP A 458 12.76 -9.07 -28.79
C ASP A 458 12.25 -9.96 -29.92
N ALA A 459 12.59 -9.61 -31.15
CA ALA A 459 12.07 -10.29 -32.34
C ALA A 459 12.50 -11.76 -32.47
N LYS A 460 13.61 -12.17 -31.83
CA LYS A 460 14.14 -13.54 -31.91
C LYS A 460 13.88 -14.35 -30.64
N LEU A 461 13.95 -13.69 -29.48
CA LEU A 461 13.92 -14.36 -28.19
C LEU A 461 12.58 -14.17 -27.45
N GLY A 462 11.62 -13.47 -28.05
CA GLY A 462 10.37 -13.07 -27.43
C GLY A 462 10.56 -11.84 -26.55
N GLU A 463 11.38 -11.94 -25.52
CA GLU A 463 11.75 -10.80 -24.68
C GLU A 463 13.26 -10.76 -24.42
N SER A 464 13.74 -9.57 -24.10
CA SER A 464 15.08 -9.30 -23.60
C SER A 464 15.05 -8.57 -22.27
N VAL A 465 16.11 -8.70 -21.49
CA VAL A 465 16.25 -8.07 -20.18
C VAL A 465 16.69 -6.62 -20.33
N ALA A 466 15.94 -5.68 -19.77
CA ALA A 466 16.32 -4.30 -19.58
C ALA A 466 16.47 -4.00 -18.07
N ALA A 467 17.54 -3.26 -17.71
CA ALA A 467 17.79 -2.80 -16.35
C ALA A 467 17.87 -1.27 -16.32
N TRP A 468 17.01 -0.64 -15.53
CA TRP A 468 17.13 0.77 -15.20
C TRP A 468 17.85 0.90 -13.86
N ILE A 469 18.90 1.69 -13.80
CA ILE A 469 19.82 1.74 -12.68
C ILE A 469 20.03 3.18 -12.23
N ARG A 470 19.86 3.42 -10.95
CA ARG A 470 20.30 4.64 -10.27
C ARG A 470 21.65 4.36 -9.62
N LEU A 471 22.63 5.15 -9.95
CA LEU A 471 24.00 4.97 -9.48
C LEU A 471 24.30 5.81 -8.23
N LYS A 472 25.16 5.30 -7.34
CA LYS A 472 25.84 6.05 -6.26
C LYS A 472 27.12 6.69 -6.77
N GLU A 473 27.83 5.96 -7.62
CA GLU A 473 29.09 6.36 -8.23
C GLU A 473 29.05 6.11 -9.74
N PRO A 474 29.72 6.91 -10.56
CA PRO A 474 29.74 6.72 -12.01
C PRO A 474 30.14 5.31 -12.42
N ALA A 475 29.40 4.72 -13.33
CA ALA A 475 29.68 3.43 -13.94
C ALA A 475 29.25 3.43 -15.41
N THR A 476 29.88 2.57 -16.21
CA THR A 476 29.47 2.31 -17.59
C THR A 476 28.57 1.09 -17.68
N GLU A 477 27.80 0.96 -18.77
CA GLU A 477 26.98 -0.22 -19.02
C GLU A 477 27.84 -1.50 -19.06
N GLU A 478 29.06 -1.40 -19.61
CA GLU A 478 29.95 -2.55 -19.72
C GLU A 478 30.47 -2.99 -18.34
N GLU A 479 30.79 -2.07 -17.44
CA GLU A 479 31.15 -2.41 -16.05
C GLU A 479 30.02 -3.16 -15.34
N ILE A 480 28.77 -2.78 -15.59
CA ILE A 480 27.61 -3.50 -15.00
C ILE A 480 27.47 -4.89 -15.64
N ARG A 481 27.65 -5.02 -16.97
CA ARG A 481 27.64 -6.35 -17.63
C ARG A 481 28.80 -7.22 -17.17
N ASP A 482 30.00 -6.66 -17.01
CA ASP A 482 31.17 -7.38 -16.49
C ASP A 482 30.94 -7.86 -15.06
N PHE A 483 30.28 -7.06 -14.23
CA PHE A 483 29.89 -7.49 -12.89
C PHE A 483 28.98 -8.72 -12.92
N CYS A 484 28.13 -8.86 -13.93
CA CYS A 484 27.23 -10.01 -14.10
C CYS A 484 27.94 -11.26 -14.68
N ARG A 485 28.95 -11.06 -15.53
CA ARG A 485 29.62 -12.18 -16.24
C ARG A 485 30.22 -13.18 -15.29
N GLY A 486 29.97 -14.45 -15.55
CA GLY A 486 30.46 -15.56 -14.73
C GLY A 486 29.85 -15.70 -13.34
N LYS A 487 28.97 -14.77 -12.94
CA LYS A 487 28.26 -14.82 -11.64
C LYS A 487 26.79 -15.19 -11.77
N ILE A 488 26.17 -14.87 -12.89
CA ILE A 488 24.81 -15.26 -13.23
C ILE A 488 24.76 -15.89 -14.63
N ALA A 489 23.68 -16.59 -14.93
CA ALA A 489 23.48 -17.20 -16.24
C ALA A 489 23.48 -16.14 -17.34
N HIS A 490 24.12 -16.43 -18.48
CA HIS A 490 24.31 -15.48 -19.57
C HIS A 490 22.99 -14.87 -20.09
N PHE A 491 21.91 -15.66 -20.15
CA PHE A 491 20.62 -15.19 -20.62
C PHE A 491 19.94 -14.20 -19.66
N LYS A 492 20.38 -14.12 -18.40
CA LYS A 492 19.91 -13.16 -17.38
C LYS A 492 20.64 -11.81 -17.45
N ILE A 493 21.81 -11.74 -18.09
CA ILE A 493 22.58 -10.49 -18.17
C ILE A 493 21.76 -9.44 -18.93
N PRO A 494 21.58 -8.21 -18.37
CA PRO A 494 20.82 -7.17 -19.03
C PRO A 494 21.40 -6.81 -20.39
N GLN A 495 20.58 -6.95 -21.43
CA GLN A 495 20.91 -6.54 -22.78
C GLN A 495 20.88 -5.02 -22.89
N TYR A 496 19.88 -4.42 -22.26
CA TYR A 496 19.69 -2.98 -22.24
C TYR A 496 19.89 -2.46 -20.81
N ILE A 497 20.74 -1.45 -20.67
CA ILE A 497 20.98 -0.77 -19.41
C ILE A 497 20.69 0.72 -19.63
N ARG A 498 20.00 1.32 -18.66
CA ARG A 498 19.69 2.75 -18.64
C ARG A 498 20.05 3.32 -17.27
N PHE A 499 20.89 4.31 -17.24
CA PHE A 499 21.15 5.08 -16.03
C PHE A 499 20.14 6.21 -15.91
N VAL A 500 19.57 6.36 -14.73
CA VAL A 500 18.51 7.34 -14.43
C VAL A 500 18.73 7.99 -13.07
N ASP A 501 18.26 9.22 -12.91
CA ASP A 501 18.24 9.88 -11.60
C ASP A 501 17.01 9.45 -10.77
N MET A 502 15.89 9.15 -11.44
CA MET A 502 14.64 8.69 -10.84
C MET A 502 13.92 7.69 -11.73
N PHE A 503 13.19 6.77 -11.09
CA PHE A 503 12.22 5.91 -11.78
C PHE A 503 10.86 6.60 -11.90
N PRO A 504 10.06 6.29 -12.92
CA PRO A 504 8.65 6.66 -12.92
C PRO A 504 7.94 5.92 -11.79
N MET A 505 7.37 6.67 -10.85
CA MET A 505 6.74 6.11 -9.65
C MET A 505 5.28 6.53 -9.56
N THR A 506 4.49 5.70 -8.87
CA THR A 506 3.18 6.09 -8.37
C THR A 506 3.33 7.03 -7.18
N VAL A 507 2.25 7.69 -6.77
CA VAL A 507 2.22 8.54 -5.55
C VAL A 507 2.48 7.73 -4.28
N THR A 508 2.23 6.41 -4.34
CA THR A 508 2.54 5.48 -3.25
C THR A 508 4.01 5.05 -3.19
N GLY A 509 4.87 5.60 -4.07
CA GLY A 509 6.28 5.23 -4.15
C GLY A 509 6.54 3.89 -4.87
N LYS A 510 5.55 3.31 -5.56
CA LYS A 510 5.74 2.09 -6.35
C LYS A 510 6.23 2.43 -7.75
N VAL A 511 7.26 1.74 -8.21
CA VAL A 511 7.81 1.91 -9.56
C VAL A 511 6.81 1.43 -10.62
N GLN A 512 6.65 2.22 -11.68
CA GLN A 512 5.74 1.95 -12.79
C GLN A 512 6.50 1.27 -13.94
N LYS A 513 6.80 -0.02 -13.80
CA LYS A 513 7.55 -0.80 -14.82
C LYS A 513 6.91 -0.75 -16.22
N PHE A 514 5.59 -0.62 -16.30
CA PHE A 514 4.91 -0.49 -17.60
C PHE A 514 5.33 0.77 -18.36
N ARG A 515 5.49 1.92 -17.66
CA ARG A 515 6.00 3.15 -18.27
C ARG A 515 7.46 3.03 -18.69
N MET A 516 8.26 2.34 -17.87
CA MET A 516 9.66 2.07 -18.25
C MET A 516 9.73 1.22 -19.51
N ARG A 517 8.84 0.21 -19.62
CA ARG A 517 8.73 -0.63 -20.83
C ARG A 517 8.32 0.18 -22.05
N GLU A 518 7.33 1.07 -21.92
CA GLU A 518 6.91 1.97 -23.00
C GLU A 518 8.06 2.85 -23.50
N VAL A 519 8.82 3.45 -22.59
CA VAL A 519 10.00 4.27 -22.94
C VAL A 519 11.06 3.44 -23.66
N GLU A 520 11.39 2.23 -23.16
CA GLU A 520 12.38 1.36 -23.83
C GLU A 520 11.92 0.94 -25.23
N ILE A 521 10.64 0.61 -25.41
CA ILE A 521 10.08 0.25 -26.72
C ILE A 521 10.22 1.41 -27.69
N GLN A 522 9.80 2.61 -27.28
CA GLN A 522 9.81 3.80 -28.12
C GLN A 522 11.23 4.26 -28.46
N GLU A 523 12.10 4.42 -27.48
CA GLU A 523 13.43 5.01 -27.69
C GLU A 523 14.42 4.03 -28.36
N ARG A 524 14.14 2.73 -28.27
CA ARG A 524 14.99 1.70 -28.91
C ARG A 524 14.42 1.18 -30.23
N GLY A 525 13.26 1.69 -30.66
CA GLY A 525 12.62 1.25 -31.91
C GLY A 525 12.19 -0.20 -31.89
N LEU A 526 11.62 -0.67 -30.74
CA LEU A 526 11.20 -2.05 -30.55
C LEU A 526 9.72 -2.28 -30.90
N GLU A 527 9.04 -1.31 -31.49
CA GLU A 527 7.60 -1.36 -31.80
C GLU A 527 7.24 -2.54 -32.71
N ALA A 528 8.10 -2.82 -33.71
CA ALA A 528 7.90 -3.95 -34.61
C ALA A 528 7.98 -5.30 -33.87
N ALA A 529 8.89 -5.43 -32.91
CA ALA A 529 9.00 -6.62 -32.07
C ALA A 529 7.80 -6.74 -31.10
N ALA A 530 7.27 -5.61 -30.60
CA ALA A 530 6.10 -5.56 -29.74
C ALA A 530 4.79 -6.00 -30.43
N GLN A 531 4.72 -5.94 -31.77
CA GLN A 531 3.57 -6.36 -32.55
C GLN A 531 3.57 -7.86 -32.90
N ILE A 532 4.69 -8.56 -32.65
CA ILE A 532 4.76 -10.01 -32.89
C ILE A 532 3.90 -10.71 -31.82
N GLN A 533 2.76 -11.25 -32.23
CA GLN A 533 1.93 -12.09 -31.37
C GLN A 533 2.69 -13.39 -31.10
N THR A 534 3.11 -13.60 -29.87
CA THR A 534 3.54 -14.94 -29.40
C THR A 534 2.32 -15.74 -29.07
N ALA A 535 2.23 -16.97 -29.61
CA ALA A 535 1.13 -17.89 -29.43
C ALA A 535 1.04 -18.40 -27.98
#